data_16826099fb5de532133f164141334912
#
_entry.id   16826099fb5de532133f164141334912
#
_cell.length_a   1.000
_cell.length_b   1.000
_cell.length_c   1.000
_cell.angle_alpha   90.00
_cell.angle_beta   90.00
_cell.angle_gamma   90.00
#
_symmetry.space_group_name_H-M   'P 1'
#
loop_
_entity.id
_entity.type
_entity.pdbx_description
1 polymer ?
#
loop_
_entity_poly.entity_id
_entity_poly.type
_entity_poly.pdbx_seq_one_letter_code
_entity_poly.pdbx_strand_id
1 'polypeptide(L)'
;MCIRDRPGTVTDFEIPKKYGLRQTIADTLGIGGIMRGLRTIPVLLDVCRDMEELCPDAHLLNYVNPMAMNCWALSRATPIRTIGLCHSVQGTAEQLARDIGVPVADINYLCAGINHMAFYLRFERRTADGVEDLYPLIRRVVAEGRVPDWNRTRYDLFTRFGYFVTESSEHLSEYVPWYIKRDRPDLIARYNIPLDEYISRCESQIAAWDVIRQLLEDEATALAVERTHEYGSTIIHSLETGQPRVVYGNVANDHLIDNLPQGACVEVPCLVDRNGIQPTRIGALPPQLAALMMTNVNVQSLTVEAALTGRREHIYQAAMLDPHTAAELDPEQIYALVDDLIAAHGDWLPAFSDGDAAIAHRAAEHNGQANG
;
A
#
# COMPACT_ATOMS: atom_id res chain seq x y z
N MET A 1 10.68 4.68 -11.71
CA MET A 1 10.60 5.18 -10.35
C MET A 1 11.59 4.53 -9.39
N CYS A 2 11.65 3.21 -9.29
CA CYS A 2 12.59 2.49 -8.42
C CYS A 2 14.07 2.94 -8.55
N ILE A 3 14.56 3.23 -9.75
CA ILE A 3 15.96 3.61 -9.95
C ILE A 3 16.31 4.98 -9.31
N ARG A 4 15.39 5.95 -9.34
CA ARG A 4 15.62 7.29 -8.75
C ARG A 4 15.44 7.30 -7.23
N ASP A 5 14.52 6.49 -6.72
CA ASP A 5 14.24 6.39 -5.27
C ASP A 5 15.14 5.37 -4.55
N ARG A 6 15.99 4.63 -5.28
CA ARG A 6 16.83 3.57 -4.70
C ARG A 6 17.66 4.02 -3.50
N PRO A 7 18.37 5.15 -3.51
CA PRO A 7 19.12 5.58 -2.33
C PRO A 7 18.24 5.78 -1.11
N GLY A 8 17.08 6.43 -1.28
CA GLY A 8 16.09 6.60 -0.20
C GLY A 8 15.54 5.26 0.27
N THR A 9 15.20 4.36 -0.64
CA THR A 9 14.74 3.01 -0.31
C THR A 9 15.79 2.22 0.47
N VAL A 10 17.07 2.26 0.07
CA VAL A 10 18.16 1.62 0.83
C VAL A 10 18.25 2.18 2.25
N THR A 11 18.13 3.49 2.41
CA THR A 11 18.10 4.15 3.73
C THR A 11 16.92 3.65 4.56
N ASP A 12 15.72 3.51 3.96
CA ASP A 12 14.51 3.00 4.61
C ASP A 12 14.65 1.55 5.12
N PHE A 13 15.58 0.77 4.57
CA PHE A 13 15.90 -0.58 5.04
C PHE A 13 17.07 -0.62 6.02
N GLU A 14 18.16 0.06 5.72
CA GLU A 14 19.42 -0.08 6.48
C GLU A 14 19.38 0.63 7.84
N ILE A 15 18.68 1.76 7.96
CA ILE A 15 18.56 2.45 9.25
C ILE A 15 17.70 1.64 10.23
N PRO A 16 16.48 1.13 9.88
CA PRO A 16 15.69 0.30 10.79
C PRO A 16 16.40 -0.97 11.26
N LYS A 17 17.25 -1.58 10.45
CA LYS A 17 18.06 -2.74 10.83
C LYS A 17 18.95 -2.48 12.03
N LYS A 18 19.46 -1.25 12.22
CA LYS A 18 20.27 -0.89 13.40
C LYS A 18 19.49 -1.04 14.70
N TYR A 19 18.17 -0.90 14.64
CA TYR A 19 17.23 -1.10 15.75
C TYR A 19 16.65 -2.49 15.82
N GLY A 20 17.06 -3.40 14.92
CA GLY A 20 16.54 -4.76 14.82
C GLY A 20 15.18 -4.85 14.12
N LEU A 21 14.71 -3.76 13.53
CA LEU A 21 13.46 -3.73 12.77
C LEU A 21 13.72 -4.17 11.32
N ARG A 22 13.09 -5.28 10.91
CA ARG A 22 13.22 -5.85 9.56
C ARG A 22 11.95 -5.65 8.76
N GLN A 23 12.10 -5.41 7.48
CA GLN A 23 11.01 -5.14 6.55
C GLN A 23 11.12 -6.04 5.31
N THR A 24 10.05 -6.14 4.54
CA THR A 24 9.99 -6.91 3.30
C THR A 24 10.03 -6.00 2.07
N ILE A 25 9.05 -5.10 1.93
CA ILE A 25 8.87 -4.20 0.79
C ILE A 25 9.07 -2.73 1.18
N ALA A 26 8.59 -2.30 2.33
CA ALA A 26 8.79 -0.97 2.93
C ALA A 26 8.39 0.22 2.03
N ASP A 27 7.41 0.05 1.14
CA ASP A 27 7.06 1.07 0.15
C ASP A 27 5.64 1.65 0.31
N THR A 28 4.79 1.03 1.13
CA THR A 28 3.37 1.37 1.24
C THR A 28 2.94 1.71 2.66
N LEU A 29 3.36 0.92 3.64
CA LEU A 29 3.08 1.08 5.07
C LEU A 29 4.35 0.82 5.87
N GLY A 30 4.27 0.92 7.20
CA GLY A 30 5.43 0.81 8.06
C GLY A 30 6.34 2.04 8.02
N ILE A 31 7.47 1.96 8.72
CA ILE A 31 8.41 3.09 8.80
C ILE A 31 8.98 3.50 7.44
N GLY A 32 9.25 2.53 6.56
CA GLY A 32 9.70 2.79 5.18
C GLY A 32 8.61 3.46 4.35
N GLY A 33 7.34 3.03 4.47
CA GLY A 33 6.21 3.67 3.82
C GLY A 33 5.99 5.12 4.27
N ILE A 34 6.18 5.41 5.57
CA ILE A 34 6.13 6.78 6.12
C ILE A 34 7.18 7.64 5.42
N MET A 35 8.46 7.23 5.43
CA MET A 35 9.55 8.01 4.82
C MET A 35 9.37 8.18 3.32
N ARG A 36 8.93 7.13 2.63
CA ARG A 36 8.63 7.21 1.19
C ARG A 36 7.47 8.16 0.89
N GLY A 37 6.41 8.16 1.69
CA GLY A 37 5.30 9.12 1.58
C GLY A 37 5.77 10.56 1.71
N LEU A 38 6.61 10.84 2.71
CA LEU A 38 7.18 12.18 2.93
C LEU A 38 8.07 12.66 1.78
N ARG A 39 8.74 11.75 1.04
CA ARG A 39 9.53 12.08 -0.16
C ARG A 39 8.66 12.23 -1.42
N THR A 40 7.57 11.47 -1.51
CA THR A 40 6.79 11.35 -2.75
C THR A 40 5.67 12.38 -2.84
N ILE A 41 4.97 12.65 -1.75
CA ILE A 41 3.83 13.58 -1.71
C ILE A 41 4.22 14.98 -2.23
N PRO A 42 5.34 15.61 -1.83
CA PRO A 42 5.71 16.92 -2.35
C PRO A 42 5.88 16.95 -3.88
N VAL A 43 6.50 15.90 -4.44
CA VAL A 43 6.71 15.79 -5.89
C VAL A 43 5.37 15.65 -6.63
N LEU A 44 4.44 14.86 -6.10
CA LEU A 44 3.11 14.70 -6.70
C LEU A 44 2.30 15.99 -6.60
N LEU A 45 2.44 16.74 -5.52
CA LEU A 45 1.80 18.05 -5.37
C LEU A 45 2.36 19.08 -6.37
N ASP A 46 3.66 19.03 -6.67
CA ASP A 46 4.27 19.87 -7.71
C ASP A 46 3.68 19.52 -9.09
N VAL A 47 3.59 18.22 -9.42
CA VAL A 47 2.93 17.76 -10.65
C VAL A 47 1.48 18.24 -10.72
N CYS A 48 0.73 18.16 -9.62
CA CYS A 48 -0.66 18.63 -9.60
C CYS A 48 -0.77 20.14 -9.81
N ARG A 49 0.14 20.96 -9.26
CA ARG A 49 0.17 22.41 -9.53
C ARG A 49 0.40 22.70 -11.02
N ASP A 50 1.30 22.00 -11.67
CA ASP A 50 1.47 22.11 -13.12
C ASP A 50 0.21 21.69 -13.88
N MET A 51 -0.47 20.63 -13.43
CA MET A 51 -1.75 20.19 -14.02
C MET A 51 -2.86 21.21 -13.82
N GLU A 52 -2.95 21.85 -12.67
CA GLU A 52 -3.95 22.92 -12.39
C GLU A 52 -3.80 24.08 -13.38
N GLU A 53 -2.58 24.43 -13.75
CA GLU A 53 -2.31 25.50 -14.73
C GLU A 53 -2.54 25.05 -16.18
N LEU A 54 -2.05 23.84 -16.54
CA LEU A 54 -1.96 23.42 -17.93
C LEU A 54 -3.12 22.54 -18.40
N CYS A 55 -3.72 21.74 -17.50
CA CYS A 55 -4.79 20.79 -17.84
C CYS A 55 -5.71 20.49 -16.65
N PRO A 56 -6.45 21.50 -16.12
CA PRO A 56 -7.22 21.38 -14.87
C PRO A 56 -8.34 20.33 -14.91
N ASP A 57 -8.80 19.95 -16.08
CA ASP A 57 -9.86 18.95 -16.28
C ASP A 57 -9.33 17.52 -16.40
N ALA A 58 -8.01 17.34 -16.43
CA ALA A 58 -7.40 16.02 -16.55
C ALA A 58 -7.60 15.17 -15.30
N HIS A 59 -7.51 13.83 -15.47
CA HIS A 59 -7.49 12.87 -14.38
C HIS A 59 -6.06 12.42 -14.13
N LEU A 60 -5.62 12.43 -12.88
CA LEU A 60 -4.35 11.82 -12.47
C LEU A 60 -4.59 10.34 -12.11
N LEU A 61 -4.09 9.44 -12.95
CA LEU A 61 -4.09 8.00 -12.71
C LEU A 61 -2.80 7.62 -11.98
N ASN A 62 -2.87 7.50 -10.66
CA ASN A 62 -1.70 7.29 -9.82
C ASN A 62 -1.41 5.80 -9.59
N TYR A 63 -0.21 5.34 -9.96
CA TYR A 63 0.31 4.00 -9.64
C TYR A 63 1.43 4.02 -8.59
N VAL A 64 1.71 5.20 -8.03
CA VAL A 64 2.86 5.39 -7.14
C VAL A 64 2.50 5.08 -5.70
N ASN A 65 3.32 4.25 -5.05
CA ASN A 65 3.26 4.00 -3.61
C ASN A 65 4.04 5.07 -2.80
N PRO A 66 3.61 5.32 -1.57
CA PRO A 66 2.48 4.73 -0.81
C PRO A 66 1.13 5.21 -1.35
N MET A 67 0.37 4.32 -1.95
CA MET A 67 -0.84 4.65 -2.69
C MET A 67 -1.84 5.46 -1.88
N ALA A 68 -2.24 4.96 -0.71
CA ALA A 68 -3.26 5.58 0.11
C ALA A 68 -2.81 6.94 0.65
N MET A 69 -1.56 7.08 1.10
CA MET A 69 -1.02 8.35 1.59
C MET A 69 -0.95 9.38 0.48
N ASN A 70 -0.46 9.00 -0.71
CA ASN A 70 -0.39 9.88 -1.87
C ASN A 70 -1.77 10.37 -2.29
N CYS A 71 -2.72 9.45 -2.53
CA CYS A 71 -4.08 9.82 -2.97
C CYS A 71 -4.81 10.64 -1.90
N TRP A 72 -4.61 10.35 -0.63
CA TRP A 72 -5.20 11.12 0.48
C TRP A 72 -4.65 12.54 0.54
N ALA A 73 -3.33 12.71 0.42
CA ALA A 73 -2.71 14.03 0.39
C ALA A 73 -3.19 14.85 -0.81
N LEU A 74 -3.23 14.24 -2.00
CA LEU A 74 -3.70 14.91 -3.21
C LEU A 74 -5.17 15.32 -3.11
N SER A 75 -6.06 14.45 -2.64
CA SER A 75 -7.48 14.77 -2.48
C SER A 75 -7.75 15.93 -1.51
N ARG A 76 -6.83 16.22 -0.58
CA ARG A 76 -6.93 17.32 0.38
C ARG A 76 -6.32 18.63 -0.13
N ALA A 77 -5.28 18.54 -0.96
CA ALA A 77 -4.43 19.68 -1.28
C ALA A 77 -4.61 20.24 -2.69
N THR A 78 -5.32 19.52 -3.57
CA THR A 78 -5.51 19.91 -4.98
C THR A 78 -6.90 19.56 -5.49
N PRO A 79 -7.49 20.35 -6.41
CA PRO A 79 -8.74 20.02 -7.11
C PRO A 79 -8.57 18.98 -8.22
N ILE A 80 -7.33 18.57 -8.55
CA ILE A 80 -7.08 17.58 -9.60
C ILE A 80 -7.71 16.24 -9.24
N ARG A 81 -8.56 15.73 -10.13
CA ARG A 81 -9.25 14.45 -9.96
C ARG A 81 -8.25 13.32 -9.98
N THR A 82 -7.99 12.74 -8.83
CA THR A 82 -7.01 11.65 -8.65
C THR A 82 -7.72 10.34 -8.35
N ILE A 83 -7.29 9.27 -9.00
CA ILE A 83 -7.60 7.89 -8.62
C ILE A 83 -6.31 7.09 -8.50
N GLY A 84 -6.16 6.38 -7.40
CA GLY A 84 -5.07 5.43 -7.21
C GLY A 84 -5.41 4.06 -7.80
N LEU A 85 -4.48 3.47 -8.55
CA LEU A 85 -4.66 2.22 -9.27
C LEU A 85 -3.65 1.18 -8.79
N CYS A 86 -4.16 0.00 -8.42
CA CYS A 86 -3.35 -1.12 -7.95
C CYS A 86 -3.83 -2.43 -8.54
N HIS A 87 -2.92 -3.31 -8.92
CA HIS A 87 -3.24 -4.62 -9.49
C HIS A 87 -3.61 -5.66 -8.41
N SER A 88 -3.58 -5.29 -7.13
CA SER A 88 -3.76 -6.20 -6.00
C SER A 88 -5.12 -6.90 -5.99
N VAL A 89 -6.20 -6.21 -6.35
CA VAL A 89 -7.55 -6.79 -6.34
C VAL A 89 -7.69 -7.86 -7.43
N GLN A 90 -7.48 -7.53 -8.69
CA GLN A 90 -7.61 -8.51 -9.78
C GLN A 90 -6.55 -9.60 -9.69
N GLY A 91 -5.30 -9.26 -9.35
CA GLY A 91 -4.23 -10.24 -9.21
C GLY A 91 -4.50 -11.28 -8.11
N THR A 92 -5.05 -10.85 -6.97
CA THR A 92 -5.45 -11.78 -5.90
C THR A 92 -6.66 -12.62 -6.29
N ALA A 93 -7.64 -12.06 -7.01
CA ALA A 93 -8.77 -12.85 -7.53
C ALA A 93 -8.30 -13.97 -8.47
N GLU A 94 -7.35 -13.68 -9.37
CA GLU A 94 -6.73 -14.68 -10.24
C GLU A 94 -5.93 -15.74 -9.47
N GLN A 95 -5.21 -15.34 -8.41
CA GLN A 95 -4.49 -16.28 -7.55
C GLN A 95 -5.46 -17.24 -6.84
N LEU A 96 -6.50 -16.70 -6.21
CA LEU A 96 -7.52 -17.50 -5.55
C LEU A 96 -8.23 -18.44 -6.53
N ALA A 97 -8.55 -17.95 -7.73
CA ALA A 97 -9.15 -18.75 -8.81
C ALA A 97 -8.30 -19.99 -9.13
N ARG A 98 -6.97 -19.81 -9.26
CA ARG A 98 -6.01 -20.92 -9.45
C ARG A 98 -5.97 -21.87 -8.26
N ASP A 99 -5.91 -21.34 -7.03
CA ASP A 99 -5.81 -22.14 -5.81
C ASP A 99 -7.04 -23.05 -5.61
N ILE A 100 -8.23 -22.58 -5.99
CA ILE A 100 -9.48 -23.33 -5.85
C ILE A 100 -9.91 -24.08 -7.11
N GLY A 101 -9.20 -23.88 -8.24
CA GLY A 101 -9.49 -24.55 -9.52
C GLY A 101 -10.79 -24.08 -10.21
N VAL A 102 -11.16 -22.81 -10.05
CA VAL A 102 -12.31 -22.17 -10.71
C VAL A 102 -11.80 -21.14 -11.71
N PRO A 103 -12.26 -21.10 -12.97
CA PRO A 103 -11.86 -20.05 -13.91
C PRO A 103 -12.20 -18.65 -13.37
N VAL A 104 -11.27 -17.71 -13.43
CA VAL A 104 -11.49 -16.35 -12.92
C VAL A 104 -12.65 -15.65 -13.62
N ALA A 105 -12.90 -15.96 -14.88
CA ALA A 105 -14.02 -15.42 -15.66
C ALA A 105 -15.41 -15.81 -15.10
N ASP A 106 -15.49 -16.89 -14.33
CA ASP A 106 -16.73 -17.36 -13.71
C ASP A 106 -16.94 -16.77 -12.30
N ILE A 107 -15.95 -16.03 -11.80
CA ILE A 107 -15.96 -15.50 -10.44
C ILE A 107 -16.47 -14.07 -10.41
N ASN A 108 -17.47 -13.83 -9.56
CA ASN A 108 -17.91 -12.50 -9.16
C ASN A 108 -17.36 -12.21 -7.77
N TYR A 109 -16.79 -11.04 -7.57
CA TYR A 109 -16.30 -10.64 -6.26
C TYR A 109 -16.66 -9.18 -5.93
N LEU A 110 -16.78 -8.90 -4.66
CA LEU A 110 -16.83 -7.56 -4.10
C LEU A 110 -15.65 -7.42 -3.12
N CYS A 111 -14.77 -6.50 -3.43
CA CYS A 111 -13.61 -6.18 -2.60
C CYS A 111 -13.71 -4.74 -2.10
N ALA A 112 -13.38 -4.48 -0.84
CA ALA A 112 -13.33 -3.13 -0.31
C ALA A 112 -12.41 -3.04 0.91
N GLY A 113 -11.86 -1.84 1.15
CA GLY A 113 -11.00 -1.55 2.28
C GLY A 113 -10.05 -0.40 2.02
N ILE A 114 -8.78 -0.60 2.34
CA ILE A 114 -7.69 0.31 2.01
C ILE A 114 -6.69 -0.38 1.10
N ASN A 115 -5.89 0.37 0.35
CA ASN A 115 -4.89 -0.21 -0.55
C ASN A 115 -3.98 -1.23 0.17
N HIS A 116 -3.75 -2.37 -0.47
CA HIS A 116 -3.02 -3.53 0.02
C HIS A 116 -3.63 -4.22 1.27
N MET A 117 -4.72 -3.70 1.83
CA MET A 117 -5.48 -4.31 2.92
C MET A 117 -7.00 -4.14 2.68
N ALA A 118 -7.43 -4.32 1.43
CA ALA A 118 -8.83 -4.52 1.10
C ALA A 118 -9.17 -6.03 1.22
N PHE A 119 -10.43 -6.34 1.47
CA PHE A 119 -10.89 -7.71 1.68
C PHE A 119 -12.02 -8.07 0.74
N TYR A 120 -12.02 -9.34 0.27
CA TYR A 120 -13.12 -9.87 -0.52
C TYR A 120 -14.33 -10.09 0.41
N LEU A 121 -15.29 -9.18 0.35
CA LEU A 121 -16.54 -9.28 1.12
C LEU A 121 -17.48 -10.34 0.52
N ARG A 122 -17.36 -10.56 -0.80
CA ARG A 122 -18.01 -11.66 -1.55
C ARG A 122 -17.00 -12.22 -2.53
N PHE A 123 -17.01 -13.54 -2.65
CA PHE A 123 -16.23 -14.28 -3.64
C PHE A 123 -17.08 -15.47 -4.07
N GLU A 124 -17.76 -15.36 -5.21
CA GLU A 124 -18.89 -16.23 -5.59
C GLU A 124 -18.90 -16.49 -7.10
N ARG A 125 -19.59 -17.53 -7.53
CA ARG A 125 -19.89 -17.76 -8.95
C ARG A 125 -21.37 -17.98 -9.17
N ARG A 126 -21.83 -17.67 -10.40
CA ARG A 126 -23.18 -18.03 -10.86
C ARG A 126 -23.16 -19.44 -11.42
N THR A 127 -24.14 -20.24 -11.01
CA THR A 127 -24.41 -21.59 -11.51
C THR A 127 -25.85 -21.67 -12.03
N ALA A 128 -26.21 -22.80 -12.63
CA ALA A 128 -27.60 -23.04 -13.05
C ALA A 128 -28.59 -23.02 -11.87
N ASP A 129 -28.13 -23.40 -10.67
CA ASP A 129 -28.92 -23.51 -9.45
C ASP A 129 -28.92 -22.21 -8.60
N GLY A 130 -28.22 -21.16 -9.05
CA GLY A 130 -28.13 -19.86 -8.34
C GLY A 130 -26.71 -19.35 -8.13
N VAL A 131 -26.46 -18.74 -6.98
CA VAL A 131 -25.14 -18.18 -6.60
C VAL A 131 -24.48 -19.12 -5.60
N GLU A 132 -23.26 -19.56 -5.90
CA GLU A 132 -22.42 -20.39 -5.04
C GLU A 132 -21.33 -19.54 -4.36
N ASP A 133 -21.26 -19.58 -3.03
CA ASP A 133 -20.16 -19.01 -2.25
C ASP A 133 -18.90 -19.87 -2.42
N LEU A 134 -17.79 -19.25 -2.83
CA LEU A 134 -16.51 -19.92 -3.06
C LEU A 134 -15.59 -19.94 -1.83
N TYR A 135 -15.93 -19.26 -0.76
CA TYR A 135 -15.18 -19.31 0.50
C TYR A 135 -14.99 -20.72 1.08
N PRO A 136 -15.96 -21.64 1.00
CA PRO A 136 -15.73 -23.03 1.37
C PRO A 136 -14.59 -23.71 0.60
N LEU A 137 -14.38 -23.37 -0.69
CA LEU A 137 -13.29 -23.91 -1.49
C LEU A 137 -11.94 -23.34 -1.03
N ILE A 138 -11.87 -22.05 -0.69
CA ILE A 138 -10.66 -21.43 -0.14
C ILE A 138 -10.30 -22.08 1.22
N ARG A 139 -11.27 -22.34 2.10
CA ARG A 139 -11.06 -23.09 3.36
C ARG A 139 -10.53 -24.50 3.10
N ARG A 140 -10.99 -25.16 2.05
CA ARG A 140 -10.49 -26.49 1.64
C ARG A 140 -9.01 -26.47 1.26
N VAL A 141 -8.51 -25.41 0.60
CA VAL A 141 -7.07 -25.25 0.31
C VAL A 141 -6.24 -25.35 1.60
N VAL A 142 -6.72 -24.68 2.68
CA VAL A 142 -6.07 -24.75 4.00
C VAL A 142 -6.17 -26.15 4.59
N ALA A 143 -7.38 -26.74 4.61
CA ALA A 143 -7.64 -28.04 5.23
C ALA A 143 -6.85 -29.19 4.56
N GLU A 144 -6.61 -29.08 3.27
CA GLU A 144 -5.86 -30.06 2.47
C GLU A 144 -4.35 -29.77 2.46
N GLY A 145 -3.85 -28.75 3.15
CA GLY A 145 -2.43 -28.39 3.19
C GLY A 145 -1.87 -27.91 1.84
N ARG A 146 -2.72 -27.37 0.96
CA ARG A 146 -2.35 -26.87 -0.38
C ARG A 146 -2.02 -25.38 -0.44
N VAL A 147 -1.86 -24.73 0.70
CA VAL A 147 -1.49 -23.32 0.77
C VAL A 147 -0.14 -23.11 0.09
N PRO A 148 -0.04 -22.24 -0.94
CA PRO A 148 1.23 -21.94 -1.58
C PRO A 148 2.25 -21.36 -0.57
N ASP A 149 3.51 -21.78 -0.65
CA ASP A 149 4.56 -21.39 0.30
C ASP A 149 4.74 -19.87 0.42
N TRP A 150 4.65 -19.16 -0.70
CA TRP A 150 4.76 -17.71 -0.75
C TRP A 150 3.51 -16.99 -0.21
N ASN A 151 2.40 -17.70 0.07
CA ASN A 151 1.12 -17.09 0.45
C ASN A 151 0.66 -17.44 1.87
N ARG A 152 1.56 -17.91 2.72
CA ARG A 152 1.23 -18.45 4.06
C ARG A 152 0.63 -17.42 5.00
N THR A 153 1.10 -16.17 5.01
CA THR A 153 0.59 -15.14 5.93
C THR A 153 -0.85 -14.73 5.61
N ARG A 154 -1.20 -14.59 4.32
CA ARG A 154 -2.58 -14.24 3.94
C ARG A 154 -3.56 -15.37 4.26
N TYR A 155 -3.19 -16.63 4.03
CA TYR A 155 -4.02 -17.76 4.40
C TYR A 155 -4.15 -17.94 5.93
N ASP A 156 -3.11 -17.62 6.70
CA ASP A 156 -3.19 -17.60 8.17
C ASP A 156 -4.13 -16.48 8.65
N LEU A 157 -4.01 -15.26 8.10
CA LEU A 157 -4.91 -14.16 8.40
C LEU A 157 -6.36 -14.51 8.02
N PHE A 158 -6.57 -15.08 6.83
CA PHE A 158 -7.89 -15.54 6.38
C PHE A 158 -8.53 -16.52 7.36
N THR A 159 -7.76 -17.48 7.85
CA THR A 159 -8.25 -18.46 8.83
C THR A 159 -8.73 -17.81 10.12
N ARG A 160 -8.10 -16.70 10.53
CA ARG A 160 -8.40 -15.97 11.78
C ARG A 160 -9.51 -14.93 11.61
N PHE A 161 -9.52 -14.21 10.50
CA PHE A 161 -10.42 -13.07 10.26
C PHE A 161 -11.63 -13.40 9.39
N GLY A 162 -11.61 -14.56 8.72
CA GLY A 162 -12.75 -15.08 7.93
C GLY A 162 -12.89 -14.54 6.52
N TYR A 163 -12.08 -13.53 6.15
CA TYR A 163 -12.08 -12.90 4.83
C TYR A 163 -10.67 -12.88 4.24
N PHE A 164 -10.57 -13.02 2.91
CA PHE A 164 -9.27 -13.02 2.25
C PHE A 164 -8.84 -11.60 1.89
N VAL A 165 -7.59 -11.26 2.20
CA VAL A 165 -6.99 -9.93 1.98
C VAL A 165 -6.31 -9.85 0.62
N THR A 166 -6.33 -8.67 0.01
CA THR A 166 -5.63 -8.35 -1.24
C THR A 166 -4.10 -8.31 -1.07
N GLU A 167 -3.38 -8.10 -2.16
CA GLU A 167 -1.95 -7.96 -2.29
C GLU A 167 -1.20 -9.27 -2.04
N SER A 168 -0.07 -9.23 -1.36
CA SER A 168 0.81 -10.38 -1.17
C SER A 168 1.12 -10.65 0.30
N SER A 169 1.65 -11.84 0.58
CA SER A 169 2.02 -12.24 1.92
C SER A 169 3.19 -11.43 2.48
N GLU A 170 4.14 -11.04 1.64
CA GLU A 170 5.27 -10.21 2.06
C GLU A 170 4.82 -8.84 2.52
N HIS A 171 3.90 -8.16 1.80
CA HIS A 171 3.32 -6.89 2.22
C HIS A 171 2.54 -7.04 3.53
N LEU A 172 1.63 -8.02 3.60
CA LEU A 172 0.84 -8.25 4.81
C LEU A 172 1.72 -8.50 6.04
N SER A 173 2.86 -9.16 5.85
CA SER A 173 3.77 -9.51 6.95
C SER A 173 4.29 -8.30 7.72
N GLU A 174 4.47 -7.16 7.04
CA GLU A 174 4.96 -5.91 7.64
C GLU A 174 3.84 -4.92 7.99
N TYR A 175 2.57 -5.21 7.62
CA TYR A 175 1.42 -4.34 7.93
C TYR A 175 0.74 -4.64 9.26
N VAL A 176 1.11 -5.75 9.88
CA VAL A 176 0.52 -6.26 11.12
C VAL A 176 1.60 -6.70 12.10
N PRO A 177 1.31 -6.71 13.42
CA PRO A 177 2.36 -6.89 14.43
C PRO A 177 2.74 -8.35 14.70
N TRP A 178 2.38 -9.32 13.86
CA TRP A 178 2.36 -10.73 14.25
C TRP A 178 3.44 -11.61 13.61
N TYR A 179 3.90 -11.28 12.41
CA TYR A 179 4.67 -12.23 11.59
C TYR A 179 6.17 -11.97 11.60
N ILE A 180 6.60 -10.71 11.62
CA ILE A 180 8.02 -10.33 11.69
C ILE A 180 8.32 -9.92 13.12
N LYS A 181 9.11 -10.75 13.84
CA LYS A 181 9.47 -10.55 15.24
C LYS A 181 10.98 -10.72 15.43
N ARG A 182 11.64 -9.78 16.14
CA ARG A 182 13.10 -9.82 16.39
C ARG A 182 13.56 -11.12 16.98
N ASP A 183 12.86 -11.60 17.99
CA ASP A 183 13.26 -12.75 18.78
C ASP A 183 12.61 -14.07 18.30
N ARG A 184 11.96 -14.06 17.13
CA ARG A 184 11.25 -15.22 16.58
C ARG A 184 11.61 -15.49 15.12
N PRO A 185 12.88 -15.84 14.85
CA PRO A 185 13.30 -16.20 13.48
C PRO A 185 12.57 -17.44 12.94
N ASP A 186 12.03 -18.28 13.82
CA ASP A 186 11.17 -19.40 13.46
C ASP A 186 9.89 -18.97 12.72
N LEU A 187 9.33 -17.79 13.03
CA LEU A 187 8.16 -17.26 12.31
C LEU A 187 8.51 -16.86 10.87
N ILE A 188 9.66 -16.26 10.64
CA ILE A 188 10.16 -15.92 9.31
C ILE A 188 10.22 -17.17 8.43
N ALA A 189 10.83 -18.24 8.95
CA ALA A 189 10.93 -19.53 8.27
C ALA A 189 9.54 -20.18 8.08
N ARG A 190 8.71 -20.18 9.13
CA ARG A 190 7.38 -20.79 9.12
C ARG A 190 6.46 -20.16 8.07
N TYR A 191 6.48 -18.85 7.94
CA TYR A 191 5.63 -18.11 7.00
C TYR A 191 6.31 -17.80 5.67
N ASN A 192 7.57 -18.26 5.49
CA ASN A 192 8.37 -18.02 4.30
C ASN A 192 8.43 -16.54 3.91
N ILE A 193 8.80 -15.68 4.88
CA ILE A 193 8.79 -14.23 4.71
C ILE A 193 10.10 -13.78 4.05
N PRO A 194 10.05 -13.17 2.84
CA PRO A 194 11.25 -12.70 2.15
C PRO A 194 11.65 -11.32 2.68
N LEU A 195 12.50 -11.29 3.71
CA LEU A 195 13.06 -10.03 4.20
C LEU A 195 13.93 -9.38 3.14
N ASP A 196 13.90 -8.02 3.07
CA ASP A 196 14.65 -7.21 2.12
C ASP A 196 14.29 -7.47 0.63
N GLU A 197 13.11 -8.02 0.36
CA GLU A 197 12.66 -8.43 -0.97
C GLU A 197 12.67 -7.28 -1.98
N TYR A 198 12.24 -6.07 -1.58
CA TYR A 198 12.21 -4.93 -2.48
C TYR A 198 13.61 -4.52 -2.98
N ILE A 199 14.61 -4.61 -2.13
CA ILE A 199 16.02 -4.34 -2.52
C ILE A 199 16.45 -5.36 -3.58
N SER A 200 16.18 -6.64 -3.37
CA SER A 200 16.49 -7.71 -4.34
C SER A 200 15.78 -7.50 -5.67
N ARG A 201 14.50 -7.06 -5.65
CA ARG A 201 13.75 -6.71 -6.87
C ARG A 201 14.38 -5.54 -7.61
N CYS A 202 14.77 -4.48 -6.91
CA CYS A 202 15.46 -3.33 -7.52
C CYS A 202 16.78 -3.74 -8.16
N GLU A 203 17.58 -4.54 -7.49
CA GLU A 203 18.86 -5.03 -8.01
C GLU A 203 18.69 -5.90 -9.26
N SER A 204 17.71 -6.80 -9.25
CA SER A 204 17.35 -7.64 -10.40
C SER A 204 16.90 -6.81 -11.60
N GLN A 205 16.06 -5.78 -11.39
CA GLN A 205 15.62 -4.88 -12.46
C GLN A 205 16.78 -4.05 -13.05
N ILE A 206 17.68 -3.57 -12.19
CA ILE A 206 18.87 -2.83 -12.64
C ILE A 206 19.77 -3.76 -13.46
N ALA A 207 20.01 -4.97 -13.02
CA ALA A 207 20.84 -5.95 -13.74
C ALA A 207 20.20 -6.35 -15.09
N ALA A 208 18.88 -6.42 -15.17
CA ALA A 208 18.15 -6.73 -16.42
C ALA A 208 18.11 -5.55 -17.42
N TRP A 209 18.38 -4.33 -16.97
CA TRP A 209 18.19 -3.13 -17.80
C TRP A 209 19.02 -3.15 -19.11
N ASP A 210 20.28 -3.57 -19.04
CA ASP A 210 21.13 -3.61 -20.24
C ASP A 210 20.63 -4.60 -21.30
N VAL A 211 20.05 -5.73 -20.87
CA VAL A 211 19.43 -6.71 -21.76
C VAL A 211 18.16 -6.13 -22.39
N ILE A 212 17.31 -5.50 -21.55
CA ILE A 212 16.07 -4.86 -22.02
C ILE A 212 16.40 -3.75 -23.01
N ARG A 213 17.39 -2.91 -22.72
CA ARG A 213 17.82 -1.83 -23.61
C ARG A 213 18.29 -2.38 -24.96
N GLN A 214 19.13 -3.41 -24.97
CA GLN A 214 19.58 -4.05 -26.21
C GLN A 214 18.43 -4.60 -27.05
N LEU A 215 17.44 -5.24 -26.40
CA LEU A 215 16.23 -5.73 -27.07
C LEU A 215 15.39 -4.61 -27.70
N LEU A 216 15.28 -3.46 -27.00
CA LEU A 216 14.52 -2.30 -27.48
C LEU A 216 15.26 -1.52 -28.59
N GLU A 217 16.58 -1.53 -28.59
CA GLU A 217 17.44 -0.87 -29.59
C GLU A 217 17.70 -1.76 -30.84
N ASP A 218 17.43 -3.05 -30.78
CA ASP A 218 17.61 -3.98 -31.90
C ASP A 218 16.48 -3.87 -32.92
N GLU A 219 16.77 -3.23 -34.06
CA GLU A 219 15.81 -3.06 -35.17
C GLU A 219 15.32 -4.40 -35.78
N ALA A 220 16.06 -5.50 -35.57
CA ALA A 220 15.69 -6.82 -36.06
C ALA A 220 14.70 -7.55 -35.14
N THR A 221 14.59 -7.12 -33.89
CA THR A 221 13.68 -7.71 -32.91
C THR A 221 12.28 -7.13 -33.06
N ALA A 222 11.32 -7.96 -33.54
CA ALA A 222 9.91 -7.60 -33.56
C ALA A 222 9.35 -7.57 -32.12
N LEU A 223 8.94 -6.40 -31.66
CA LEU A 223 8.24 -6.28 -30.39
C LEU A 223 6.82 -6.86 -30.54
N ALA A 224 6.52 -7.93 -29.80
CA ALA A 224 5.16 -8.44 -29.72
C ALA A 224 4.30 -7.47 -28.92
N VAL A 225 3.23 -6.95 -29.54
CA VAL A 225 2.24 -6.11 -28.85
C VAL A 225 1.14 -7.03 -28.36
N GLU A 226 1.15 -7.32 -27.07
CA GLU A 226 0.11 -8.13 -26.42
C GLU A 226 -0.75 -7.27 -25.49
N ARG A 227 -2.04 -7.63 -25.40
CA ARG A 227 -2.94 -6.98 -24.45
C ARG A 227 -2.59 -7.44 -23.04
N THR A 228 -2.20 -6.50 -22.19
CA THR A 228 -1.88 -6.78 -20.79
C THR A 228 -3.11 -6.65 -19.89
N HIS A 229 -2.98 -7.00 -18.60
CA HIS A 229 -3.98 -6.78 -17.56
C HIS A 229 -4.04 -5.33 -17.07
N GLU A 230 -3.30 -4.41 -17.71
CA GLU A 230 -3.28 -3.00 -17.36
C GLU A 230 -4.64 -2.35 -17.61
N TYR A 231 -5.22 -1.74 -16.58
CA TYR A 231 -6.57 -1.21 -16.65
C TYR A 231 -6.66 0.33 -16.67
N GLY A 232 -5.55 1.05 -16.57
CA GLY A 232 -5.51 2.49 -16.83
C GLY A 232 -5.99 2.81 -18.24
N SER A 233 -5.58 2.03 -19.25
CA SER A 233 -6.08 2.14 -20.61
C SER A 233 -7.59 1.86 -20.71
N THR A 234 -8.12 0.98 -19.87
CA THR A 234 -9.55 0.68 -19.77
C THR A 234 -10.33 1.88 -19.23
N ILE A 235 -9.78 2.59 -18.25
CA ILE A 235 -10.36 3.83 -17.72
C ILE A 235 -10.42 4.90 -18.80
N ILE A 236 -9.30 5.16 -19.49
CA ILE A 236 -9.22 6.13 -20.59
C ILE A 236 -10.26 5.78 -21.67
N HIS A 237 -10.31 4.52 -22.10
CA HIS A 237 -11.28 4.08 -23.10
C HIS A 237 -12.73 4.31 -22.65
N SER A 238 -13.05 4.06 -21.37
CA SER A 238 -14.41 4.25 -20.84
C SER A 238 -14.80 5.71 -20.75
N LEU A 239 -13.88 6.60 -20.35
CA LEU A 239 -14.10 8.05 -20.32
C LEU A 239 -14.35 8.59 -21.73
N GLU A 240 -13.57 8.18 -22.72
CA GLU A 240 -13.68 8.67 -24.11
C GLU A 240 -14.92 8.12 -24.85
N THR A 241 -15.16 6.82 -24.76
CA THR A 241 -16.23 6.17 -25.52
C THR A 241 -17.58 6.15 -24.83
N GLY A 242 -17.60 6.31 -23.50
CA GLY A 242 -18.79 6.14 -22.66
C GLY A 242 -19.17 4.68 -22.42
N GLN A 243 -18.35 3.69 -22.82
CA GLN A 243 -18.61 2.30 -22.51
C GLN A 243 -18.40 2.04 -21.02
N PRO A 244 -19.45 1.68 -20.25
CA PRO A 244 -19.34 1.54 -18.81
C PRO A 244 -18.50 0.31 -18.46
N ARG A 245 -17.62 0.48 -17.45
CA ARG A 245 -16.83 -0.59 -16.84
C ARG A 245 -16.69 -0.36 -15.35
N VAL A 246 -16.50 -1.44 -14.60
CA VAL A 246 -16.17 -1.36 -13.17
C VAL A 246 -14.69 -1.66 -13.00
N VAL A 247 -13.99 -0.76 -12.32
CA VAL A 247 -12.59 -0.92 -11.90
C VAL A 247 -12.51 -0.74 -10.39
N TYR A 248 -11.47 -1.27 -9.76
CA TYR A 248 -11.19 -0.98 -8.36
C TYR A 248 -10.22 0.20 -8.27
N GLY A 249 -10.58 1.19 -7.47
CA GLY A 249 -9.80 2.42 -7.36
C GLY A 249 -9.67 2.91 -5.93
N ASN A 250 -8.55 3.59 -5.69
CA ASN A 250 -8.25 4.24 -4.42
C ASN A 250 -8.69 5.70 -4.50
N VAL A 251 -9.69 6.06 -3.70
CA VAL A 251 -10.38 7.36 -3.70
C VAL A 251 -10.66 7.84 -2.29
N ALA A 252 -10.97 9.13 -2.12
CA ALA A 252 -11.39 9.66 -0.83
C ALA A 252 -12.71 9.00 -0.36
N ASN A 253 -12.78 8.64 0.91
CA ASN A 253 -13.99 8.11 1.55
C ASN A 253 -15.04 9.21 1.72
N ASP A 254 -15.84 9.45 0.70
CA ASP A 254 -17.02 10.29 0.77
C ASP A 254 -18.26 9.40 0.99
N HIS A 255 -18.50 9.03 2.23
CA HIS A 255 -19.59 8.12 2.63
C HIS A 255 -19.62 6.76 1.90
N LEU A 256 -18.47 6.28 1.41
CA LEU A 256 -18.34 5.01 0.70
C LEU A 256 -18.28 3.83 1.68
N ILE A 257 -17.49 3.97 2.74
CA ILE A 257 -17.34 3.00 3.83
C ILE A 257 -17.70 3.68 5.15
N ASP A 258 -18.80 3.23 5.76
CA ASP A 258 -19.43 3.92 6.91
C ASP A 258 -18.57 3.91 8.17
N ASN A 259 -17.79 2.86 8.40
CA ASN A 259 -16.98 2.64 9.61
C ASN A 259 -15.46 2.81 9.38
N LEU A 260 -15.09 3.57 8.34
CA LEU A 260 -13.76 4.17 8.19
C LEU A 260 -13.88 5.70 8.17
N PRO A 261 -12.83 6.46 8.56
CA PRO A 261 -12.89 7.92 8.61
C PRO A 261 -13.25 8.56 7.27
N GLN A 262 -14.06 9.62 7.33
CA GLN A 262 -14.36 10.42 6.16
C GLN A 262 -13.09 11.10 5.64
N GLY A 263 -12.93 11.13 4.31
CA GLY A 263 -11.76 11.66 3.64
C GLY A 263 -10.55 10.71 3.60
N ALA A 264 -10.52 9.63 4.40
CA ALA A 264 -9.48 8.61 4.28
C ALA A 264 -9.45 8.00 2.87
N CYS A 265 -8.28 7.60 2.40
CA CYS A 265 -8.19 6.91 1.11
C CYS A 265 -8.67 5.47 1.24
N VAL A 266 -9.70 5.10 0.46
CA VAL A 266 -10.30 3.76 0.47
C VAL A 266 -10.26 3.13 -0.91
N GLU A 267 -10.14 1.80 -0.98
CA GLU A 267 -10.18 1.02 -2.20
C GLU A 267 -11.57 0.40 -2.37
N VAL A 268 -12.27 0.81 -3.42
CA VAL A 268 -13.66 0.42 -3.70
C VAL A 268 -13.89 0.21 -5.20
N PRO A 269 -14.93 -0.54 -5.61
CA PRO A 269 -15.34 -0.57 -7.00
C PRO A 269 -15.83 0.81 -7.46
N CYS A 270 -15.40 1.23 -8.65
CA CYS A 270 -15.78 2.48 -9.30
C CYS A 270 -16.38 2.16 -10.67
N LEU A 271 -17.57 2.68 -10.94
CA LEU A 271 -18.12 2.71 -12.29
C LEU A 271 -17.40 3.82 -13.07
N VAL A 272 -16.92 3.50 -14.25
CA VAL A 272 -16.25 4.44 -15.15
C VAL A 272 -16.98 4.48 -16.48
N ASP A 273 -17.44 5.65 -16.87
CA ASP A 273 -18.06 5.92 -18.16
C ASP A 273 -17.81 7.38 -18.57
N ARG A 274 -18.54 7.92 -19.52
CA ARG A 274 -18.40 9.33 -19.98
C ARG A 274 -18.68 10.37 -18.89
N ASN A 275 -19.38 9.99 -17.82
CA ASN A 275 -19.64 10.89 -16.69
C ASN A 275 -18.47 10.95 -15.68
N GLY A 276 -17.41 10.21 -15.93
CA GLY A 276 -16.23 10.16 -15.08
C GLY A 276 -16.10 8.89 -14.27
N ILE A 277 -15.35 8.99 -13.18
CA ILE A 277 -15.09 7.87 -12.24
C ILE A 277 -16.06 8.04 -11.06
N GLN A 278 -16.92 7.04 -10.85
CA GLN A 278 -18.03 7.08 -9.91
C GLN A 278 -17.83 5.96 -8.86
N PRO A 279 -17.27 6.27 -7.68
CA PRO A 279 -17.08 5.28 -6.62
C PRO A 279 -18.39 4.72 -6.11
N THR A 280 -18.41 3.42 -5.80
CA THR A 280 -19.59 2.73 -5.32
C THR A 280 -19.59 2.65 -3.80
N ARG A 281 -20.71 3.02 -3.17
CA ARG A 281 -20.89 2.89 -1.73
C ARG A 281 -20.95 1.41 -1.32
N ILE A 282 -20.17 1.06 -0.30
CA ILE A 282 -20.06 -0.28 0.28
C ILE A 282 -20.93 -0.42 1.54
N GLY A 283 -21.05 0.66 2.33
CA GLY A 283 -21.64 0.63 3.67
C GLY A 283 -20.64 0.21 4.75
N ALA A 284 -21.10 -0.40 5.83
CA ALA A 284 -20.21 -0.81 6.91
C ALA A 284 -19.48 -2.13 6.58
N LEU A 285 -18.17 -2.14 6.78
CA LEU A 285 -17.36 -3.36 6.73
C LEU A 285 -17.60 -4.23 7.99
N PRO A 286 -17.32 -5.54 7.93
CA PRO A 286 -17.23 -6.37 9.12
C PRO A 286 -16.32 -5.73 10.17
N PRO A 287 -16.73 -5.66 11.46
CA PRO A 287 -16.04 -4.86 12.46
C PRO A 287 -14.58 -5.25 12.68
N GLN A 288 -14.24 -6.53 12.58
CA GLN A 288 -12.85 -7.00 12.71
C GLN A 288 -11.96 -6.50 11.57
N LEU A 289 -12.50 -6.34 10.36
CA LEU A 289 -11.76 -5.82 9.21
C LEU A 289 -11.55 -4.32 9.32
N ALA A 290 -12.59 -3.57 9.68
CA ALA A 290 -12.48 -2.13 9.91
C ALA A 290 -11.48 -1.83 11.04
N ALA A 291 -11.53 -2.57 12.15
CA ALA A 291 -10.58 -2.42 13.25
C ALA A 291 -9.13 -2.69 12.82
N LEU A 292 -8.91 -3.73 12.00
CA LEU A 292 -7.57 -4.02 11.47
C LEU A 292 -7.09 -2.92 10.52
N MET A 293 -7.94 -2.45 9.61
CA MET A 293 -7.60 -1.34 8.70
C MET A 293 -7.26 -0.05 9.46
N MET A 294 -8.00 0.25 10.53
CA MET A 294 -7.80 1.46 11.34
C MET A 294 -6.39 1.56 11.93
N THR A 295 -5.73 0.44 12.21
CA THR A 295 -4.33 0.47 12.68
C THR A 295 -3.41 1.14 11.65
N ASN A 296 -3.63 0.88 10.37
CA ASN A 296 -2.86 1.45 9.27
C ASN A 296 -3.41 2.81 8.79
N VAL A 297 -4.72 3.03 8.83
CA VAL A 297 -5.34 4.35 8.52
C VAL A 297 -4.81 5.44 9.44
N ASN A 298 -4.56 5.14 10.72
CA ASN A 298 -3.95 6.08 11.67
C ASN A 298 -2.54 6.51 11.21
N VAL A 299 -1.73 5.57 10.75
CA VAL A 299 -0.37 5.85 10.22
C VAL A 299 -0.45 6.70 8.96
N GLN A 300 -1.34 6.33 8.02
CA GLN A 300 -1.55 7.08 6.78
C GLN A 300 -1.98 8.52 7.06
N SER A 301 -2.94 8.72 7.96
CA SER A 301 -3.44 10.04 8.34
C SER A 301 -2.33 10.94 8.89
N LEU A 302 -1.52 10.44 9.83
CA LEU A 302 -0.44 11.23 10.44
C LEU A 302 0.70 11.50 9.46
N THR A 303 1.00 10.56 8.58
CA THR A 303 2.00 10.80 7.51
C THR A 303 1.53 11.89 6.55
N VAL A 304 0.25 11.88 6.16
CA VAL A 304 -0.35 12.93 5.34
C VAL A 304 -0.34 14.29 6.06
N GLU A 305 -0.69 14.32 7.36
CA GLU A 305 -0.58 15.53 8.17
C GLU A 305 0.86 16.08 8.21
N ALA A 306 1.86 15.21 8.44
CA ALA A 306 3.26 15.61 8.42
C ALA A 306 3.66 16.22 7.07
N ALA A 307 3.27 15.58 5.96
CA ALA A 307 3.60 16.03 4.61
C ALA A 307 2.95 17.38 4.25
N LEU A 308 1.68 17.59 4.65
CA LEU A 308 0.93 18.80 4.30
C LEU A 308 1.19 19.99 5.23
N THR A 309 1.49 19.72 6.51
CA THR A 309 1.67 20.78 7.51
C THR A 309 3.14 21.09 7.82
N GLY A 310 4.07 20.20 7.44
CA GLY A 310 5.48 20.31 7.79
C GLY A 310 5.78 20.06 9.28
N ARG A 311 4.83 19.53 10.05
CA ARG A 311 5.00 19.30 11.50
C ARG A 311 5.71 17.96 11.74
N ARG A 312 6.93 18.03 12.26
CA ARG A 312 7.78 16.87 12.53
C ARG A 312 7.18 15.89 13.53
N GLU A 313 6.43 16.38 14.52
CA GLU A 313 5.81 15.55 15.56
C GLU A 313 4.90 14.45 14.98
N HIS A 314 4.22 14.70 13.86
CA HIS A 314 3.35 13.72 13.22
C HIS A 314 4.12 12.54 12.64
N ILE A 315 5.42 12.71 12.31
CA ILE A 315 6.28 11.60 11.85
C ILE A 315 6.52 10.62 13.00
N TYR A 316 6.87 11.12 14.20
CA TYR A 316 7.05 10.28 15.39
C TYR A 316 5.75 9.57 15.77
N GLN A 317 4.63 10.31 15.76
CA GLN A 317 3.32 9.75 16.09
C GLN A 317 2.89 8.67 15.08
N ALA A 318 3.16 8.87 13.79
CA ALA A 318 2.90 7.85 12.77
C ALA A 318 3.73 6.58 13.03
N ALA A 319 5.02 6.73 13.32
CA ALA A 319 5.91 5.61 13.63
C ALA A 319 5.51 4.87 14.92
N MET A 320 5.07 5.60 15.95
CA MET A 320 4.57 5.01 17.20
C MET A 320 3.25 4.25 17.02
N LEU A 321 2.43 4.61 16.04
CA LEU A 321 1.17 3.93 15.76
C LEU A 321 1.29 2.87 14.67
N ASP A 322 2.46 2.76 14.02
CA ASP A 322 2.70 1.68 13.06
C ASP A 322 2.71 0.33 13.76
N PRO A 323 1.81 -0.61 13.36
CA PRO A 323 1.64 -1.88 14.08
C PRO A 323 2.90 -2.72 14.19
N HIS A 324 3.74 -2.70 13.15
CA HIS A 324 4.98 -3.48 13.14
C HIS A 324 6.06 -2.80 13.99
N THR A 325 6.30 -1.51 13.78
CA THR A 325 7.30 -0.74 14.53
C THR A 325 7.00 -0.74 16.03
N ALA A 326 5.75 -0.44 16.42
CA ALA A 326 5.32 -0.43 17.82
C ALA A 326 5.38 -1.79 18.51
N ALA A 327 5.31 -2.89 17.74
CA ALA A 327 5.40 -4.23 18.31
C ALA A 327 6.84 -4.69 18.55
N GLU A 328 7.84 -3.98 18.03
CA GLU A 328 9.26 -4.37 18.06
C GLU A 328 10.14 -3.39 18.85
N LEU A 329 9.76 -2.11 18.95
CA LEU A 329 10.56 -1.04 19.52
C LEU A 329 9.85 -0.33 20.68
N ASP A 330 10.61 0.16 21.63
CA ASP A 330 10.13 1.07 22.68
C ASP A 330 10.05 2.52 22.17
N PRO A 331 9.41 3.45 22.93
CA PRO A 331 9.24 4.83 22.49
C PRO A 331 10.56 5.56 22.19
N GLU A 332 11.58 5.37 23.00
CA GLU A 332 12.90 5.98 22.84
C GLU A 332 13.58 5.50 21.56
N GLN A 333 13.49 4.19 21.28
CA GLN A 333 14.02 3.61 20.06
C GLN A 333 13.29 4.12 18.82
N ILE A 334 11.96 4.30 18.90
CA ILE A 334 11.15 4.82 17.78
C ILE A 334 11.55 6.28 17.47
N TYR A 335 11.72 7.12 18.49
CA TYR A 335 12.16 8.50 18.28
C TYR A 335 13.56 8.55 17.68
N ALA A 336 14.52 7.80 18.21
CA ALA A 336 15.88 7.73 17.68
C ALA A 336 15.89 7.20 16.24
N LEU A 337 15.08 6.18 15.92
CA LEU A 337 14.93 5.66 14.56
C LEU A 337 14.43 6.73 13.58
N VAL A 338 13.42 7.50 13.96
CA VAL A 338 12.88 8.59 13.12
C VAL A 338 13.93 9.69 12.93
N ASP A 339 14.65 10.09 13.97
CA ASP A 339 15.72 11.08 13.88
C ASP A 339 16.86 10.60 12.97
N ASP A 340 17.30 9.35 13.09
CA ASP A 340 18.32 8.75 12.25
C ASP A 340 17.87 8.70 10.78
N LEU A 341 16.61 8.36 10.52
CA LEU A 341 16.04 8.33 9.16
C LEU A 341 16.00 9.73 8.55
N ILE A 342 15.49 10.73 9.29
CA ILE A 342 15.43 12.12 8.81
C ILE A 342 16.84 12.63 8.51
N ALA A 343 17.79 12.38 9.40
CA ALA A 343 19.18 12.79 9.21
C ALA A 343 19.83 12.09 8.00
N ALA A 344 19.59 10.82 7.81
CA ALA A 344 20.16 10.03 6.70
C ALA A 344 19.55 10.38 5.34
N HIS A 345 18.29 10.78 5.29
CA HIS A 345 17.64 11.25 4.08
C HIS A 345 18.09 12.68 3.67
N GLY A 346 18.38 13.54 4.65
CA GLY A 346 18.81 14.91 4.39
C GLY A 346 17.87 15.65 3.43
N ASP A 347 18.43 16.22 2.36
CA ASP A 347 17.70 17.02 1.35
C ASP A 347 16.67 16.24 0.50
N TRP A 348 16.57 14.93 0.68
CA TRP A 348 15.54 14.13 0.03
C TRP A 348 14.16 14.29 0.71
N LEU A 349 14.14 14.79 1.94
CA LEU A 349 12.93 15.13 2.66
C LEU A 349 12.71 16.65 2.67
N PRO A 350 11.46 17.11 2.69
CA PRO A 350 11.17 18.52 2.95
C PRO A 350 11.62 18.91 4.36
N ALA A 351 11.84 20.21 4.57
CA ALA A 351 12.11 20.73 5.90
C ALA A 351 10.88 20.58 6.79
N PHE A 352 11.06 20.05 8.00
CA PHE A 352 10.03 19.95 9.02
C PHE A 352 10.28 20.91 10.16
N SER A 353 9.22 21.54 10.67
CA SER A 353 9.26 22.37 11.89
C SER A 353 9.08 21.49 13.13
N ASP A 354 9.82 21.81 14.19
CA ASP A 354 9.59 21.19 15.49
C ASP A 354 8.29 21.73 16.10
N GLY A 355 7.37 20.84 16.45
CA GLY A 355 6.21 21.16 17.26
C GLY A 355 6.57 21.18 18.75
N ASP A 356 5.69 21.74 19.59
CA ASP A 356 5.92 21.88 21.04
C ASP A 356 6.26 20.54 21.74
N ALA A 357 5.69 19.42 21.29
CA ALA A 357 5.96 18.09 21.84
C ALA A 357 7.38 17.58 21.53
N ALA A 358 7.89 17.82 20.33
CA ALA A 358 9.24 17.44 19.92
C ALA A 358 10.31 18.29 20.67
N ILE A 359 10.01 19.58 20.90
CA ILE A 359 10.87 20.48 21.70
C ILE A 359 10.95 19.99 23.16
N ALA A 360 9.81 19.57 23.73
CA ALA A 360 9.77 19.09 25.13
C ALA A 360 10.55 17.77 25.31
N HIS A 361 10.48 16.85 24.34
CA HIS A 361 11.20 15.58 24.39
C HIS A 361 12.73 15.79 24.33
N ARG A 362 13.22 16.60 23.38
CA ARG A 362 14.66 16.94 23.27
C ARG A 362 15.20 17.67 24.49
N ALA A 363 14.38 18.54 25.10
CA ALA A 363 14.76 19.22 26.34
C ALA A 363 14.90 18.22 27.51
N ALA A 364 14.09 17.19 27.58
CA ALA A 364 14.17 16.15 28.60
C ALA A 364 15.42 15.25 28.40
N GLU A 365 15.80 14.90 27.19
CA GLU A 365 17.03 14.14 26.89
C GLU A 365 18.30 14.93 27.26
N HIS A 366 18.36 16.23 26.92
CA HIS A 366 19.48 17.07 27.28
C HIS A 366 19.66 17.20 28.79
N ASN A 367 18.57 17.27 29.54
CA ASN A 367 18.60 17.35 31.01
C ASN A 367 18.94 16.00 31.67
N GLY A 368 18.63 14.87 31.01
CA GLY A 368 18.99 13.52 31.48
C GLY A 368 20.48 13.21 31.32
N GLN A 369 21.13 13.73 30.29
CA GLN A 369 22.57 13.53 30.02
C GLN A 369 23.45 14.45 30.87
N ALA A 370 22.90 15.54 31.41
CA ALA A 370 23.65 16.46 32.31
C ALA A 370 23.71 15.99 33.78
N ASN A 371 22.94 14.96 34.16
CA ASN A 371 22.83 14.42 35.51
C ASN A 371 23.31 12.96 35.64
N GLY A 372 23.94 12.37 34.66
CA GLY A 372 24.61 11.09 34.69
C GLY A 372 26.11 11.29 34.46
#